data_8c202919cc065f413ad69cda48f560fe
#
_entry.id   8c202919cc065f413ad69cda48f560fe
#
_cell.length_a   1.000
_cell.length_b   1.000
_cell.length_c   1.000
_cell.angle_alpha   90.00
_cell.angle_beta   90.00
_cell.angle_gamma   90.00
#
_symmetry.space_group_name_H-M   'P 1'
#
loop_
_entity.id
_entity.type
_entity.pdbx_description
1 polymer ?
#
loop_
_entity_poly.entity_id
_entity_poly.type
_entity_poly.pdbx_seq_one_letter_code
_entity_poly.pdbx_strand_id
1 'polypeptide(L)'
;MPSRKELANAIRVLSMDAVQQAKSGHPGAPMGMADIAEVLWRDYLNHNPTNPEWVDRDRFILSNGHGSMLIYSLLHLSGYDLPIEEIKNFRQMHSKTPGHPEYGYAPGIETTTGPLGQGITNAVGMAIAEKALAAQFNREGHEIVDHHTYTFLGDGCLMEGISHEACSLAGTLGLGKLVAFWDDNGISIDGEVEGWFSDDTPARFKAYGWHVVSNVDGHDSDAIRAAIEEARSVTDKPTLICCKTVIGYGSPNKSGSHDCHGAPLGEDEIKAAREFLGWTGEAFEIPADIYAQWDGKEKGKQLEASWDEKFAAYAAAHPELAAEFKRRTSSELPADWAEKSQAYIEQLDANPANPASRKASQDALNAFGPLLPEFMGGSADLAGSNLTIWKGSKGLTRDDASGNYIYYGVREFGMSAIMNGIALHKGFIPYGATFLMFMEYARNAVRMAALMKVPSIFVYTHDSIGLGEDGPTHQPVEQIASMRLTPNLVNWRPCDQVESAIAWQQAIERQDGPTSLIFTRQGLEQQTRSAQQLSDVKKGGYVLSCDGEPELSKVKKYVLSLCHRPMYLMHKMPLTKKAYYRQPFHAA
;
A
#
# COMPACT_ATOMS: atom_id res chain seq x y z
N MET A 1 26.19 27.40 -13.62
CA MET A 1 25.16 26.50 -13.03
C MET A 1 24.92 25.38 -14.02
N PRO A 2 24.86 24.14 -13.58
CA PRO A 2 24.50 23.02 -14.44
C PRO A 2 23.16 23.25 -15.14
N SER A 3 23.07 22.79 -16.37
CA SER A 3 21.82 22.77 -17.14
C SER A 3 20.86 21.68 -16.59
N ARG A 4 19.57 21.77 -16.90
CA ARG A 4 18.61 20.70 -16.55
C ARG A 4 19.03 19.34 -17.11
N LYS A 5 19.58 19.31 -18.31
CA LYS A 5 20.11 18.08 -18.91
C LYS A 5 21.23 17.45 -18.07
N GLU A 6 22.17 18.25 -17.59
CA GLU A 6 23.26 17.74 -16.73
C GLU A 6 22.71 17.21 -15.41
N LEU A 7 21.67 17.86 -14.85
CA LEU A 7 21.00 17.37 -13.64
C LEU A 7 20.26 16.04 -13.87
N ALA A 8 19.56 15.89 -14.98
CA ALA A 8 18.94 14.61 -15.35
C ALA A 8 20.00 13.54 -15.66
N ASN A 9 21.14 13.94 -16.27
CA ASN A 9 22.24 13.01 -16.54
C ASN A 9 22.86 12.43 -15.26
N ALA A 10 22.83 13.13 -14.13
CA ALA A 10 23.26 12.57 -12.85
C ALA A 10 22.44 11.34 -12.46
N ILE A 11 21.11 11.35 -12.71
CA ILE A 11 20.26 10.16 -12.50
C ILE A 11 20.67 9.03 -13.43
N ARG A 12 20.92 9.34 -14.71
CA ARG A 12 21.30 8.36 -15.74
C ARG A 12 22.59 7.65 -15.39
N VAL A 13 23.63 8.42 -15.02
CA VAL A 13 24.95 7.86 -14.72
C VAL A 13 24.92 7.03 -13.42
N LEU A 14 24.28 7.50 -12.36
CA LEU A 14 24.13 6.70 -11.14
C LEU A 14 23.39 5.39 -11.41
N SER A 15 22.37 5.42 -12.27
CA SER A 15 21.57 4.24 -12.57
C SER A 15 22.35 3.21 -13.39
N MET A 16 23.05 3.64 -14.45
CA MET A 16 23.84 2.70 -15.26
C MET A 16 25.02 2.15 -14.49
N ASP A 17 25.69 2.96 -13.66
CA ASP A 17 26.84 2.54 -12.85
C ASP A 17 26.44 1.50 -11.79
N ALA A 18 25.36 1.76 -11.06
CA ALA A 18 24.88 0.85 -10.01
C ALA A 18 24.42 -0.51 -10.59
N VAL A 19 23.70 -0.47 -11.72
CA VAL A 19 23.27 -1.69 -12.41
C VAL A 19 24.47 -2.47 -12.97
N GLN A 20 25.45 -1.78 -13.52
CA GLN A 20 26.68 -2.40 -14.04
C GLN A 20 27.49 -3.02 -12.89
N GLN A 21 27.70 -2.31 -11.78
CA GLN A 21 28.43 -2.83 -10.63
C GLN A 21 27.74 -4.06 -10.03
N ALA A 22 26.42 -4.03 -9.89
CA ALA A 22 25.64 -5.15 -9.42
C ALA A 22 25.57 -6.32 -10.42
N LYS A 23 25.94 -6.11 -11.69
CA LYS A 23 25.76 -7.03 -12.82
C LYS A 23 24.32 -7.54 -12.95
N SER A 24 23.37 -6.74 -12.48
CA SER A 24 21.94 -7.07 -12.44
C SER A 24 21.12 -5.80 -12.22
N GLY A 25 20.02 -5.65 -12.92
CA GLY A 25 19.07 -4.54 -12.72
C GLY A 25 18.51 -4.03 -14.04
N HIS A 26 17.79 -2.93 -13.96
CA HIS A 26 17.01 -2.36 -15.05
C HIS A 26 17.42 -0.90 -15.28
N PRO A 27 18.40 -0.61 -16.15
CA PRO A 27 18.87 0.76 -16.36
C PRO A 27 17.97 1.56 -17.29
N GLY A 28 17.19 0.90 -18.16
CA GLY A 28 16.49 1.53 -19.27
C GLY A 28 15.43 2.56 -18.84
N ALA A 29 14.51 2.18 -17.97
CA ALA A 29 13.48 3.07 -17.47
C ALA A 29 14.05 4.27 -16.65
N PRO A 30 14.99 4.08 -15.71
CA PRO A 30 15.66 5.20 -15.04
C PRO A 30 16.31 6.20 -15.98
N MET A 31 16.96 5.72 -17.05
CA MET A 31 17.61 6.59 -18.04
C MET A 31 16.57 7.32 -18.91
N GLY A 32 15.48 6.65 -19.28
CA GLY A 32 14.40 7.24 -20.09
C GLY A 32 13.61 8.29 -19.36
N MET A 33 13.30 8.07 -18.08
CA MET A 33 12.45 8.95 -17.27
C MET A 33 13.22 10.04 -16.51
N ALA A 34 14.53 10.15 -16.66
CA ALA A 34 15.36 11.05 -15.86
C ALA A 34 14.96 12.54 -16.00
N ASP A 35 14.58 13.02 -17.18
CA ASP A 35 14.17 14.42 -17.38
C ASP A 35 12.82 14.70 -16.71
N ILE A 36 11.86 13.76 -16.78
CA ILE A 36 10.56 13.87 -16.10
C ILE A 36 10.77 13.94 -14.58
N ALA A 37 11.63 13.07 -14.07
CA ALA A 37 11.94 13.00 -12.65
C ALA A 37 12.66 14.26 -12.17
N GLU A 38 13.60 14.80 -12.94
CA GLU A 38 14.30 16.05 -12.60
C GLU A 38 13.32 17.22 -12.46
N VAL A 39 12.41 17.40 -13.43
CA VAL A 39 11.42 18.48 -13.38
C VAL A 39 10.48 18.30 -12.19
N LEU A 40 9.92 17.10 -12.00
CA LEU A 40 8.97 16.88 -10.91
C LEU A 40 9.60 17.10 -9.53
N TRP A 41 10.75 16.50 -9.26
CA TRP A 41 11.36 16.49 -7.93
C TRP A 41 11.92 17.84 -7.53
N ARG A 42 12.50 18.58 -8.45
CA ARG A 42 13.10 19.88 -8.15
C ARG A 42 12.11 21.02 -8.11
N ASP A 43 11.15 21.02 -9.05
CA ASP A 43 10.27 22.19 -9.21
C ASP A 43 8.95 22.04 -8.45
N TYR A 44 8.36 20.82 -8.37
CA TYR A 44 6.98 20.64 -7.92
C TYR A 44 6.83 19.80 -6.65
N LEU A 45 7.64 18.77 -6.46
CA LEU A 45 7.47 17.86 -5.31
C LEU A 45 7.77 18.59 -4.00
N ASN A 46 6.78 18.63 -3.11
CA ASN A 46 6.93 19.15 -1.76
C ASN A 46 7.37 18.01 -0.84
N HIS A 47 8.64 18.02 -0.46
CA HIS A 47 9.22 17.00 0.41
C HIS A 47 10.31 17.60 1.31
N ASN A 48 10.60 16.95 2.43
CA ASN A 48 11.73 17.33 3.27
C ASN A 48 12.68 16.15 3.46
N PRO A 49 13.86 16.13 2.80
CA PRO A 49 14.83 15.06 2.96
C PRO A 49 15.31 14.85 4.41
N THR A 50 15.22 15.88 5.26
CA THR A 50 15.61 15.79 6.68
C THR A 50 14.48 15.29 7.58
N ASN A 51 13.24 15.28 7.10
CA ASN A 51 12.07 14.68 7.75
C ASN A 51 11.20 13.93 6.72
N PRO A 52 11.60 12.71 6.31
CA PRO A 52 10.85 11.92 5.32
C PRO A 52 9.42 11.56 5.73
N GLU A 53 9.08 11.71 7.02
CA GLU A 53 7.76 11.41 7.59
C GLU A 53 6.89 12.66 7.78
N TRP A 54 7.31 13.84 7.28
CA TRP A 54 6.49 15.04 7.32
C TRP A 54 5.07 14.76 6.80
N VAL A 55 4.05 15.10 7.59
CA VAL A 55 2.69 14.61 7.39
C VAL A 55 2.06 15.12 6.09
N ASP A 56 2.31 16.38 5.71
CA ASP A 56 1.75 17.02 4.50
C ASP A 56 2.73 17.06 3.32
N ARG A 57 3.74 16.15 3.32
CA ARG A 57 4.60 15.96 2.14
C ARG A 57 3.81 15.37 0.98
N ASP A 58 4.17 15.72 -0.25
CA ASP A 58 3.72 14.99 -1.42
C ASP A 58 4.21 13.52 -1.37
N ARG A 59 3.40 12.60 -1.91
CA ARG A 59 3.76 11.17 -2.01
C ARG A 59 4.26 10.88 -3.42
N PHE A 60 5.41 10.22 -3.52
CA PHE A 60 5.95 9.77 -4.81
C PHE A 60 6.04 8.24 -4.84
N ILE A 61 5.39 7.63 -5.83
CA ILE A 61 5.36 6.18 -6.00
C ILE A 61 5.94 5.80 -7.36
N LEU A 62 6.96 4.96 -7.36
CA LEU A 62 7.49 4.33 -8.57
C LEU A 62 6.76 3.01 -8.80
N SER A 63 5.68 3.02 -9.58
CA SER A 63 4.87 1.82 -9.84
C SER A 63 5.59 0.81 -10.75
N ASN A 64 6.41 1.29 -11.70
CA ASN A 64 7.36 0.47 -12.45
C ASN A 64 8.63 0.21 -11.61
N GLY A 65 8.45 -0.48 -10.47
CA GLY A 65 9.46 -0.66 -9.43
C GLY A 65 10.73 -1.39 -9.87
N HIS A 66 10.75 -2.05 -11.02
CA HIS A 66 11.97 -2.60 -11.61
C HIS A 66 12.98 -1.50 -11.96
N GLY A 67 12.53 -0.29 -12.30
CA GLY A 67 13.36 0.89 -12.49
C GLY A 67 13.84 1.53 -11.18
N SER A 68 14.08 0.76 -10.14
CA SER A 68 14.35 1.20 -8.77
C SER A 68 15.49 2.20 -8.63
N MET A 69 16.51 2.11 -9.49
CA MET A 69 17.61 3.08 -9.47
C MET A 69 17.19 4.51 -9.76
N LEU A 70 16.03 4.74 -10.41
CA LEU A 70 15.48 6.08 -10.57
C LEU A 70 15.21 6.71 -9.19
N ILE A 71 14.39 6.05 -8.35
CA ILE A 71 14.03 6.60 -7.04
C ILE A 71 15.24 6.64 -6.09
N TYR A 72 16.14 5.65 -6.14
CA TYR A 72 17.34 5.68 -5.30
C TYR A 72 18.28 6.84 -5.67
N SER A 73 18.46 7.10 -6.98
CA SER A 73 19.23 8.26 -7.44
C SER A 73 18.60 9.59 -7.00
N LEU A 74 17.28 9.69 -7.08
CA LEU A 74 16.52 10.88 -6.64
C LEU A 74 16.67 11.11 -5.14
N LEU A 75 16.51 10.07 -4.32
CA LEU A 75 16.66 10.16 -2.86
C LEU A 75 18.08 10.57 -2.48
N HIS A 76 19.09 9.93 -3.10
CA HIS A 76 20.50 10.26 -2.87
C HIS A 76 20.82 11.71 -3.23
N LEU A 77 20.49 12.13 -4.45
CA LEU A 77 20.78 13.47 -4.96
C LEU A 77 20.05 14.56 -4.16
N SER A 78 18.80 14.32 -3.77
CA SER A 78 17.99 15.27 -2.99
C SER A 78 18.42 15.41 -1.53
N GLY A 79 19.34 14.56 -1.05
CA GLY A 79 19.93 14.66 0.28
C GLY A 79 19.20 13.92 1.40
N TYR A 80 18.41 12.88 1.06
CA TYR A 80 17.95 11.90 2.04
C TYR A 80 19.11 11.11 2.63
N ASP A 81 18.89 10.42 3.75
CA ASP A 81 19.90 9.53 4.37
C ASP A 81 20.09 8.25 3.53
N LEU A 82 20.58 8.45 2.33
CA LEU A 82 20.95 7.40 1.37
C LEU A 82 22.31 7.74 0.74
N PRO A 83 23.44 7.45 1.43
CA PRO A 83 24.76 7.81 0.96
C PRO A 83 25.16 7.04 -0.31
N ILE A 84 26.19 7.56 -1.01
CA ILE A 84 26.68 6.97 -2.26
C ILE A 84 27.12 5.50 -2.11
N GLU A 85 27.56 5.10 -0.93
CA GLU A 85 27.94 3.72 -0.62
C GLU A 85 26.74 2.77 -0.72
N GLU A 86 25.53 3.22 -0.37
CA GLU A 86 24.32 2.42 -0.56
C GLU A 86 23.93 2.31 -2.05
N ILE A 87 24.18 3.34 -2.84
CA ILE A 87 24.03 3.28 -4.30
C ILE A 87 25.01 2.27 -4.91
N LYS A 88 26.28 2.28 -4.48
CA LYS A 88 27.31 1.30 -4.87
C LYS A 88 26.93 -0.13 -4.45
N ASN A 89 26.20 -0.28 -3.35
CA ASN A 89 25.73 -1.56 -2.82
C ASN A 89 24.33 -1.97 -3.37
N PHE A 90 23.92 -1.41 -4.50
CA PHE A 90 22.65 -1.77 -5.15
C PHE A 90 22.53 -3.29 -5.32
N ARG A 91 21.40 -3.86 -4.92
CA ARG A 91 21.07 -5.30 -4.94
C ARG A 91 21.98 -6.18 -4.09
N GLN A 92 22.79 -5.61 -3.20
CA GLN A 92 23.56 -6.42 -2.25
C GLN A 92 22.72 -6.70 -0.99
N MET A 93 23.02 -7.83 -0.34
CA MET A 93 22.33 -8.24 0.89
C MET A 93 22.48 -7.16 1.97
N HIS A 94 21.39 -6.81 2.62
CA HIS A 94 21.29 -5.80 3.68
C HIS A 94 21.54 -4.34 3.26
N SER A 95 21.69 -4.04 1.97
CA SER A 95 21.75 -2.64 1.51
C SER A 95 20.39 -1.95 1.64
N LYS A 96 20.41 -0.61 1.73
CA LYS A 96 19.18 0.22 1.66
C LYS A 96 18.60 0.30 0.24
N THR A 97 19.26 -0.31 -0.76
CA THR A 97 18.89 -0.26 -2.17
C THR A 97 18.64 -1.66 -2.75
N PRO A 98 17.61 -2.38 -2.26
CA PRO A 98 17.23 -3.67 -2.82
C PRO A 98 16.82 -3.53 -4.31
N GLY A 99 16.68 -4.66 -5.00
CA GLY A 99 16.41 -4.70 -6.44
C GLY A 99 15.12 -4.01 -6.89
N HIS A 100 14.15 -3.89 -6.01
CA HIS A 100 12.90 -3.14 -6.15
C HIS A 100 12.72 -2.30 -4.89
N PRO A 101 12.04 -1.13 -4.95
CA PRO A 101 11.83 -0.30 -3.76
C PRO A 101 11.08 -1.08 -2.67
N GLU A 102 11.60 -1.06 -1.46
CA GLU A 102 10.98 -1.70 -0.30
C GLU A 102 10.74 -0.69 0.81
N TYR A 103 9.49 -0.59 1.26
CA TYR A 103 9.08 0.28 2.36
C TYR A 103 9.85 -0.08 3.64
N GLY A 104 10.40 0.95 4.29
CA GLY A 104 11.17 0.80 5.53
C GLY A 104 12.68 0.51 5.35
N TYR A 105 13.19 0.43 4.09
CA TYR A 105 14.64 0.29 3.82
C TYR A 105 15.32 1.64 3.61
N ALA A 106 15.00 2.34 2.52
CA ALA A 106 15.51 3.69 2.31
C ALA A 106 14.48 4.73 2.76
N PRO A 107 14.89 5.82 3.46
CA PRO A 107 14.00 6.92 3.79
C PRO A 107 13.41 7.54 2.51
N GLY A 108 12.11 7.86 2.51
CA GLY A 108 11.42 8.43 1.35
C GLY A 108 10.82 7.40 0.39
N ILE A 109 10.94 6.09 0.66
CA ILE A 109 10.21 5.04 -0.05
C ILE A 109 8.82 4.90 0.56
N GLU A 110 7.79 5.31 -0.18
CA GLU A 110 6.41 5.35 0.30
C GLU A 110 5.71 3.98 0.28
N THR A 111 6.13 3.08 -0.60
CA THR A 111 5.56 1.73 -0.72
C THR A 111 6.53 0.77 -1.38
N THR A 112 6.36 -0.53 -1.12
CA THR A 112 7.09 -1.59 -1.83
C THR A 112 6.44 -1.85 -3.18
N THR A 113 7.22 -1.76 -4.25
CA THR A 113 6.80 -2.06 -5.62
C THR A 113 7.67 -3.15 -6.24
N GLY A 114 7.35 -3.56 -7.47
CA GLY A 114 7.96 -4.71 -8.13
C GLY A 114 6.88 -5.56 -8.79
N PRO A 115 5.85 -6.03 -8.06
CA PRO A 115 4.62 -6.53 -8.70
C PRO A 115 3.90 -5.37 -9.39
N LEU A 116 3.91 -5.37 -10.73
CA LEU A 116 3.38 -4.28 -11.55
C LEU A 116 1.89 -4.03 -11.27
N GLY A 117 1.44 -2.78 -11.42
CA GLY A 117 0.06 -2.38 -11.17
C GLY A 117 -0.27 -2.10 -9.69
N GLN A 118 0.45 -2.65 -8.72
CA GLN A 118 0.17 -2.38 -7.31
C GLN A 118 0.63 -0.99 -6.85
N GLY A 119 1.70 -0.44 -7.43
CA GLY A 119 2.17 0.91 -7.09
C GLY A 119 1.14 1.99 -7.38
N ILE A 120 0.59 2.02 -8.61
CA ILE A 120 -0.51 2.95 -8.96
C ILE A 120 -1.74 2.71 -8.09
N THR A 121 -2.02 1.46 -7.73
CA THR A 121 -3.16 1.12 -6.86
C THR A 121 -2.94 1.62 -5.43
N ASN A 122 -1.71 1.52 -4.89
CA ASN A 122 -1.38 2.14 -3.59
C ASN A 122 -1.47 3.68 -3.68
N ALA A 123 -1.05 4.28 -4.80
CA ALA A 123 -1.20 5.72 -5.02
C ALA A 123 -2.67 6.17 -4.99
N VAL A 124 -3.58 5.38 -5.58
CA VAL A 124 -5.03 5.61 -5.46
C VAL A 124 -5.47 5.58 -3.99
N GLY A 125 -4.97 4.63 -3.21
CA GLY A 125 -5.25 4.55 -1.77
C GLY A 125 -4.76 5.77 -0.99
N MET A 126 -3.55 6.24 -1.28
CA MET A 126 -2.99 7.46 -0.65
C MET A 126 -3.80 8.71 -1.03
N ALA A 127 -4.20 8.84 -2.28
CA ALA A 127 -5.04 9.97 -2.73
C ALA A 127 -6.45 9.93 -2.12
N ILE A 128 -7.03 8.74 -1.87
CA ILE A 128 -8.29 8.61 -1.13
C ILE A 128 -8.09 9.09 0.32
N ALA A 129 -7.00 8.69 0.97
CA ALA A 129 -6.70 9.08 2.34
C ALA A 129 -6.50 10.60 2.46
N GLU A 130 -5.74 11.21 1.55
CA GLU A 130 -5.59 12.67 1.49
C GLU A 130 -6.95 13.35 1.36
N LYS A 131 -7.76 12.98 0.36
CA LYS A 131 -9.07 13.58 0.11
C LYS A 131 -10.01 13.46 1.31
N ALA A 132 -10.01 12.30 1.98
CA ALA A 132 -10.83 12.07 3.17
C ALA A 132 -10.33 12.86 4.39
N LEU A 133 -9.01 12.93 4.62
CA LEU A 133 -8.44 13.76 5.70
C LEU A 133 -8.72 15.25 5.45
N ALA A 134 -8.53 15.75 4.23
CA ALA A 134 -8.85 17.12 3.86
C ALA A 134 -10.31 17.46 4.14
N ALA A 135 -11.25 16.58 3.75
CA ALA A 135 -12.67 16.77 4.01
C ALA A 135 -13.03 16.78 5.51
N GLN A 136 -12.31 16.02 6.34
CA GLN A 136 -12.56 15.92 7.76
C GLN A 136 -11.89 17.04 8.58
N PHE A 137 -10.69 17.46 8.20
CA PHE A 137 -9.87 18.35 9.02
C PHE A 137 -9.71 19.76 8.47
N ASN A 138 -9.67 19.99 7.15
CA ASN A 138 -9.53 21.33 6.61
C ASN A 138 -10.70 22.24 7.00
N ARG A 139 -10.41 23.49 7.30
CA ARG A 139 -11.37 24.55 7.58
C ARG A 139 -11.01 25.77 6.77
N GLU A 140 -11.99 26.63 6.49
CA GLU A 140 -11.79 27.85 5.69
C GLU A 140 -10.64 28.71 6.25
N GLY A 141 -9.64 28.97 5.43
CA GLY A 141 -8.40 29.67 5.81
C GLY A 141 -7.39 28.83 6.62
N HIS A 142 -7.66 27.53 6.78
CA HIS A 142 -6.83 26.60 7.54
C HIS A 142 -6.75 25.23 6.83
N GLU A 143 -6.17 25.23 5.64
CA GLU A 143 -5.95 24.00 4.85
C GLU A 143 -4.65 23.34 5.32
N ILE A 144 -4.77 22.34 6.21
CA ILE A 144 -3.63 21.59 6.80
C ILE A 144 -3.32 20.28 6.08
N VAL A 145 -4.20 19.85 5.17
CA VAL A 145 -4.02 18.67 4.32
C VAL A 145 -4.16 19.11 2.87
N ASP A 146 -3.02 19.22 2.15
CA ASP A 146 -2.99 19.78 0.79
C ASP A 146 -1.84 19.22 -0.06
N HIS A 147 -1.58 17.92 0.05
CA HIS A 147 -0.50 17.28 -0.69
C HIS A 147 -1.01 16.47 -1.89
N HIS A 148 -0.15 16.31 -2.88
CA HIS A 148 -0.38 15.51 -4.07
C HIS A 148 0.18 14.08 -3.89
N THR A 149 -0.37 13.17 -4.69
CA THR A 149 0.21 11.85 -4.90
C THR A 149 0.65 11.75 -6.35
N TYR A 150 1.96 11.60 -6.57
CA TYR A 150 2.57 11.43 -7.87
C TYR A 150 2.98 9.98 -8.07
N THR A 151 2.77 9.44 -9.26
CA THR A 151 3.20 8.07 -9.56
C THR A 151 3.75 7.96 -10.97
N PHE A 152 4.87 7.25 -11.11
CA PHE A 152 5.44 6.86 -12.39
C PHE A 152 5.07 5.41 -12.70
N LEU A 153 4.71 5.14 -13.95
CA LEU A 153 4.28 3.83 -14.42
C LEU A 153 4.67 3.60 -15.88
N GLY A 154 4.85 2.35 -16.26
CA GLY A 154 5.14 1.96 -17.64
C GLY A 154 4.02 1.10 -18.22
N ASP A 155 4.21 0.64 -19.46
CA ASP A 155 3.25 -0.19 -20.21
C ASP A 155 2.82 -1.43 -19.42
N GLY A 156 3.77 -2.15 -18.81
CA GLY A 156 3.46 -3.32 -17.99
C GLY A 156 2.56 -3.04 -16.79
N CYS A 157 2.67 -1.86 -16.17
CA CYS A 157 1.73 -1.46 -15.11
C CYS A 157 0.31 -1.29 -15.66
N LEU A 158 0.17 -0.80 -16.88
CA LEU A 158 -1.12 -0.55 -17.52
C LEU A 158 -1.75 -1.81 -18.12
N MET A 159 -0.96 -2.85 -18.38
CA MET A 159 -1.44 -4.17 -18.80
C MET A 159 -2.06 -4.96 -17.65
N GLU A 160 -1.61 -4.74 -16.41
CA GLU A 160 -2.11 -5.45 -15.23
C GLU A 160 -3.59 -5.14 -14.97
N GLY A 161 -4.40 -6.19 -14.72
CA GLY A 161 -5.83 -6.07 -14.46
C GLY A 161 -6.17 -5.17 -13.27
N ILE A 162 -5.33 -5.18 -12.22
CA ILE A 162 -5.53 -4.34 -11.03
C ILE A 162 -5.49 -2.84 -11.35
N SER A 163 -4.73 -2.43 -12.37
CA SER A 163 -4.68 -1.02 -12.81
C SER A 163 -6.03 -0.56 -13.37
N HIS A 164 -6.75 -1.43 -14.09
CA HIS A 164 -8.11 -1.15 -14.55
C HIS A 164 -9.08 -0.98 -13.37
N GLU A 165 -9.00 -1.84 -12.35
CA GLU A 165 -9.82 -1.75 -11.15
C GLU A 165 -9.59 -0.42 -10.41
N ALA A 166 -8.34 -0.08 -10.14
CA ALA A 166 -7.95 1.08 -9.35
C ALA A 166 -8.19 2.40 -10.09
N CYS A 167 -7.76 2.50 -11.36
CA CYS A 167 -7.88 3.74 -12.14
C CYS A 167 -9.34 4.08 -12.46
N SER A 168 -10.18 3.08 -12.71
CA SER A 168 -11.62 3.27 -12.86
C SER A 168 -12.26 3.85 -11.58
N LEU A 169 -11.90 3.31 -10.41
CA LEU A 169 -12.40 3.83 -9.13
C LEU A 169 -11.88 5.24 -8.83
N ALA A 170 -10.61 5.51 -9.13
CA ALA A 170 -10.00 6.84 -8.94
C ALA A 170 -10.74 7.93 -9.73
N GLY A 171 -11.09 7.66 -10.98
CA GLY A 171 -11.91 8.58 -11.78
C GLY A 171 -13.32 8.76 -11.23
N THR A 172 -13.96 7.67 -10.78
CA THR A 172 -15.28 7.71 -10.12
C THR A 172 -15.26 8.59 -8.87
N LEU A 173 -14.22 8.48 -8.04
CA LEU A 173 -14.09 9.26 -6.81
C LEU A 173 -13.54 10.68 -7.05
N GLY A 174 -13.14 11.03 -8.27
CA GLY A 174 -12.62 12.36 -8.60
C GLY A 174 -11.39 12.74 -7.77
N LEU A 175 -10.34 11.92 -7.79
CA LEU A 175 -9.13 12.14 -6.99
C LEU A 175 -8.21 13.18 -7.63
N GLY A 176 -8.56 14.47 -7.52
CA GLY A 176 -7.92 15.57 -8.24
C GLY A 176 -6.44 15.82 -7.89
N LYS A 177 -5.95 15.28 -6.77
CA LYS A 177 -4.54 15.39 -6.38
C LYS A 177 -3.70 14.15 -6.73
N LEU A 178 -4.25 13.21 -7.50
CA LEU A 178 -3.52 12.08 -8.07
C LEU A 178 -3.04 12.42 -9.47
N VAL A 179 -1.71 12.44 -9.66
CA VAL A 179 -1.06 12.69 -10.96
C VAL A 179 -0.18 11.51 -11.32
N ALA A 180 -0.51 10.84 -12.41
CA ALA A 180 0.22 9.70 -12.95
C ALA A 180 1.00 10.09 -14.20
N PHE A 181 2.25 9.64 -14.31
CA PHE A 181 3.09 9.82 -15.49
C PHE A 181 3.27 8.45 -16.15
N TRP A 182 2.81 8.31 -17.36
CA TRP A 182 3.02 7.11 -18.15
C TRP A 182 4.29 7.25 -19.00
N ASP A 183 5.25 6.37 -18.74
CA ASP A 183 6.45 6.16 -19.54
C ASP A 183 6.06 5.42 -20.82
N ASP A 184 5.62 6.19 -21.82
CA ASP A 184 5.13 5.70 -23.12
C ASP A 184 6.31 5.52 -24.08
N ASN A 185 7.14 4.51 -23.80
CA ASN A 185 8.32 4.19 -24.58
C ASN A 185 8.13 3.03 -25.56
N GLY A 186 7.02 2.30 -25.49
CA GLY A 186 6.66 1.21 -26.38
C GLY A 186 7.51 -0.05 -26.25
N ILE A 187 8.29 -0.19 -25.16
CA ILE A 187 9.21 -1.32 -24.97
C ILE A 187 8.93 -2.04 -23.66
N SER A 188 8.81 -3.34 -23.74
CA SER A 188 8.82 -4.26 -22.60
C SER A 188 10.04 -5.16 -22.61
N ILE A 189 10.15 -6.08 -21.65
CA ILE A 189 11.27 -7.03 -21.59
C ILE A 189 11.30 -8.00 -22.79
N ASP A 190 10.13 -8.27 -23.39
CA ASP A 190 10.00 -9.15 -24.56
C ASP A 190 10.20 -8.41 -25.90
N GLY A 191 10.34 -7.09 -25.89
CA GLY A 191 10.52 -6.26 -27.07
C GLY A 191 9.49 -5.16 -27.24
N GLU A 192 9.23 -4.78 -28.50
CA GLU A 192 8.23 -3.77 -28.87
C GLU A 192 6.81 -4.26 -28.54
N VAL A 193 6.04 -3.43 -27.84
CA VAL A 193 4.72 -3.83 -27.32
C VAL A 193 3.62 -3.87 -28.39
N GLU A 194 3.84 -3.36 -29.59
CA GLU A 194 2.83 -3.23 -30.66
C GLU A 194 2.08 -4.55 -30.95
N GLY A 195 2.74 -5.72 -30.77
CA GLY A 195 2.14 -7.03 -31.02
C GLY A 195 1.18 -7.53 -29.95
N TRP A 196 1.19 -6.95 -28.74
CA TRP A 196 0.38 -7.45 -27.60
C TRP A 196 -0.18 -6.37 -26.68
N PHE A 197 0.11 -5.10 -26.91
CA PHE A 197 -0.48 -3.98 -26.20
C PHE A 197 -0.78 -2.85 -27.19
N SER A 198 -1.98 -2.87 -27.73
CA SER A 198 -2.50 -1.92 -28.73
C SER A 198 -3.63 -1.04 -28.22
N ASP A 199 -3.79 -0.95 -26.88
CA ASP A 199 -4.83 -0.13 -26.27
C ASP A 199 -4.60 1.35 -26.56
N ASP A 200 -5.67 2.08 -26.89
CA ASP A 200 -5.67 3.54 -26.81
C ASP A 200 -5.73 3.96 -25.34
N THR A 201 -4.57 3.96 -24.67
CA THR A 201 -4.45 4.31 -23.25
C THR A 201 -5.03 5.70 -22.92
N PRO A 202 -4.76 6.76 -23.70
CA PRO A 202 -5.41 8.05 -23.52
C PRO A 202 -6.94 7.98 -23.54
N ALA A 203 -7.53 7.27 -24.50
CA ALA A 203 -8.98 7.12 -24.60
C ALA A 203 -9.53 6.29 -23.44
N ARG A 204 -8.84 5.23 -23.05
CA ARG A 204 -9.18 4.39 -21.90
C ARG A 204 -9.26 5.20 -20.60
N PHE A 205 -8.27 6.02 -20.30
CA PHE A 205 -8.25 6.86 -19.09
C PHE A 205 -9.32 7.97 -19.14
N LYS A 206 -9.56 8.57 -20.30
CA LYS A 206 -10.71 9.49 -20.49
C LYS A 206 -12.04 8.79 -20.18
N ALA A 207 -12.20 7.52 -20.59
CA ALA A 207 -13.40 6.72 -20.27
C ALA A 207 -13.53 6.41 -18.78
N TYR A 208 -12.41 6.31 -18.04
CA TYR A 208 -12.43 6.21 -16.57
C TYR A 208 -12.77 7.54 -15.88
N GLY A 209 -12.88 8.64 -16.60
CA GLY A 209 -13.15 9.96 -16.03
C GLY A 209 -11.89 10.71 -15.57
N TRP A 210 -10.72 10.34 -16.05
CA TRP A 210 -9.49 11.06 -15.83
C TRP A 210 -9.32 12.24 -16.76
N HIS A 211 -8.59 13.25 -16.32
CA HIS A 211 -7.95 14.21 -17.21
C HIS A 211 -6.72 13.57 -17.85
N VAL A 212 -6.44 13.88 -19.13
CA VAL A 212 -5.33 13.25 -19.86
C VAL A 212 -4.57 14.30 -20.66
N VAL A 213 -3.31 14.49 -20.35
CA VAL A 213 -2.35 15.30 -21.11
C VAL A 213 -1.56 14.35 -22.01
N SER A 214 -1.84 14.41 -23.33
CA SER A 214 -1.28 13.46 -24.29
C SER A 214 -0.07 13.99 -25.02
N ASN A 215 0.82 13.09 -25.50
CA ASN A 215 1.94 13.41 -26.39
C ASN A 215 2.95 14.42 -25.82
N VAL A 216 3.21 14.35 -24.53
CA VAL A 216 4.26 15.17 -23.89
C VAL A 216 5.62 14.59 -24.28
N ASP A 217 6.53 15.44 -24.80
CA ASP A 217 7.91 15.04 -24.98
C ASP A 217 8.58 14.89 -23.60
N GLY A 218 8.84 13.63 -23.22
CA GLY A 218 9.43 13.28 -21.93
C GLY A 218 10.92 13.65 -21.79
N HIS A 219 11.52 14.26 -22.81
CA HIS A 219 12.90 14.77 -22.82
C HIS A 219 12.96 16.30 -22.96
N ASP A 220 11.80 16.97 -23.03
CA ASP A 220 11.69 18.44 -23.04
C ASP A 220 11.17 18.93 -21.69
N SER A 221 12.04 19.57 -20.90
CA SER A 221 11.71 20.07 -19.56
C SER A 221 10.61 21.14 -19.56
N ASP A 222 10.45 21.93 -20.62
CA ASP A 222 9.40 22.94 -20.71
C ASP A 222 8.04 22.30 -21.01
N ALA A 223 8.01 21.28 -21.90
CA ALA A 223 6.80 20.51 -22.17
C ALA A 223 6.35 19.73 -20.91
N ILE A 224 7.28 19.12 -20.18
CA ILE A 224 7.00 18.41 -18.91
C ILE A 224 6.43 19.40 -17.88
N ARG A 225 7.04 20.57 -17.73
CA ARG A 225 6.57 21.62 -16.80
C ARG A 225 5.14 22.04 -17.13
N ALA A 226 4.86 22.38 -18.40
CA ALA A 226 3.53 22.77 -18.84
C ALA A 226 2.48 21.68 -18.54
N ALA A 227 2.83 20.41 -18.76
CA ALA A 227 1.94 19.26 -18.47
C ALA A 227 1.66 19.11 -16.97
N ILE A 228 2.66 19.32 -16.10
CA ILE A 228 2.47 19.29 -14.64
C ILE A 228 1.58 20.45 -14.17
N GLU A 229 1.81 21.64 -14.69
CA GLU A 229 0.99 22.83 -14.36
C GLU A 229 -0.47 22.62 -14.80
N GLU A 230 -0.69 22.09 -16.01
CA GLU A 230 -2.03 21.69 -16.47
C GLU A 230 -2.66 20.65 -15.53
N ALA A 231 -1.94 19.59 -15.19
CA ALA A 231 -2.42 18.55 -14.28
C ALA A 231 -2.82 19.11 -12.91
N ARG A 232 -2.01 19.99 -12.32
CA ARG A 232 -2.27 20.61 -11.02
C ARG A 232 -3.43 21.61 -11.04
N SER A 233 -3.78 22.14 -12.21
CA SER A 233 -4.94 23.03 -12.37
C SER A 233 -6.28 22.30 -12.35
N VAL A 234 -6.27 20.97 -12.56
CA VAL A 234 -7.47 20.12 -12.59
C VAL A 234 -7.68 19.51 -11.21
N THR A 235 -8.64 20.01 -10.47
CA THR A 235 -8.86 19.67 -9.06
C THR A 235 -9.96 18.62 -8.82
N ASP A 236 -10.76 18.30 -9.84
CA ASP A 236 -11.94 17.42 -9.74
C ASP A 236 -11.76 16.03 -10.36
N LYS A 237 -10.59 15.76 -10.95
CA LYS A 237 -10.25 14.50 -11.64
C LYS A 237 -8.78 14.16 -11.44
N PRO A 238 -8.44 12.87 -11.33
CA PRO A 238 -7.05 12.46 -11.45
C PRO A 238 -6.53 12.73 -12.87
N THR A 239 -5.22 12.96 -12.99
CA THR A 239 -4.59 13.26 -14.29
C THR A 239 -3.58 12.19 -14.68
N LEU A 240 -3.64 11.75 -15.94
CA LEU A 240 -2.60 10.97 -16.62
C LEU A 240 -1.83 11.87 -17.58
N ILE A 241 -0.52 11.98 -17.39
CA ILE A 241 0.41 12.63 -18.31
C ILE A 241 1.09 11.53 -19.14
N CYS A 242 0.84 11.52 -20.45
CA CYS A 242 1.42 10.52 -21.37
C CYS A 242 2.74 11.07 -21.93
N CYS A 243 3.86 10.60 -21.37
CA CYS A 243 5.20 11.06 -21.71
C CYS A 243 5.84 10.15 -22.74
N LYS A 244 6.05 10.64 -23.95
CA LYS A 244 6.87 9.94 -24.95
C LYS A 244 8.32 9.99 -24.53
N THR A 245 8.91 8.84 -24.30
CA THR A 245 10.30 8.69 -23.87
C THR A 245 11.05 7.69 -24.74
N VAL A 246 12.35 7.63 -24.56
CA VAL A 246 13.21 6.61 -25.15
C VAL A 246 13.85 5.80 -24.03
N ILE A 247 13.48 4.54 -23.91
CA ILE A 247 14.11 3.63 -22.93
C ILE A 247 15.63 3.62 -23.11
N GLY A 248 16.40 3.71 -22.03
CA GLY A 248 17.86 3.76 -22.10
C GLY A 248 18.42 5.01 -22.78
N TYR A 249 17.69 6.15 -22.72
CA TYR A 249 18.12 7.41 -23.31
C TYR A 249 19.55 7.78 -22.89
N GLY A 250 20.39 8.06 -23.89
CA GLY A 250 21.81 8.34 -23.68
C GLY A 250 22.74 7.17 -23.97
N SER A 251 22.21 5.96 -24.20
CA SER A 251 22.98 4.80 -24.66
C SER A 251 22.96 4.74 -26.21
N PRO A 252 24.07 4.98 -26.90
CA PRO A 252 24.06 5.14 -28.37
C PRO A 252 23.63 3.91 -29.13
N ASN A 253 23.92 2.69 -28.62
CA ASN A 253 23.69 1.44 -29.33
C ASN A 253 22.53 0.61 -28.73
N LYS A 254 22.01 0.95 -27.53
CA LYS A 254 20.98 0.16 -26.85
C LYS A 254 19.71 0.93 -26.51
N SER A 255 19.69 2.27 -26.66
CA SER A 255 18.47 3.06 -26.43
C SER A 255 17.37 2.66 -27.41
N GLY A 256 16.11 2.73 -26.97
CA GLY A 256 14.95 2.33 -27.75
C GLY A 256 14.81 0.82 -27.96
N SER A 257 15.60 0.00 -27.25
CA SER A 257 15.62 -1.46 -27.39
C SER A 257 15.40 -2.16 -26.06
N HIS A 258 14.86 -3.37 -26.09
CA HIS A 258 14.72 -4.24 -24.92
C HIS A 258 16.07 -4.64 -24.31
N ASP A 259 17.19 -4.53 -25.04
CA ASP A 259 18.52 -4.86 -24.55
C ASP A 259 18.97 -4.05 -23.34
N CYS A 260 18.42 -2.85 -23.14
CA CYS A 260 18.67 -2.02 -21.96
C CYS A 260 17.54 -2.11 -20.91
N HIS A 261 16.47 -2.88 -21.16
CA HIS A 261 15.34 -2.97 -20.23
C HIS A 261 15.76 -3.61 -18.90
N GLY A 262 16.26 -4.84 -18.92
CA GLY A 262 16.51 -5.66 -17.74
C GLY A 262 17.94 -6.22 -17.61
N ALA A 263 18.91 -5.62 -18.27
CA ALA A 263 20.30 -6.06 -18.25
C ALA A 263 21.27 -4.88 -18.11
N PRO A 264 22.48 -5.08 -17.53
CA PRO A 264 23.55 -4.10 -17.56
C PRO A 264 23.91 -3.70 -18.99
N LEU A 265 24.29 -2.44 -19.19
CA LEU A 265 24.67 -1.94 -20.51
C LEU A 265 25.99 -2.57 -21.02
N GLY A 266 26.91 -2.91 -20.12
CA GLY A 266 28.28 -3.33 -20.44
C GLY A 266 29.25 -2.15 -20.46
N GLU A 267 30.53 -2.43 -20.16
CA GLU A 267 31.57 -1.41 -19.98
C GLU A 267 31.75 -0.51 -21.21
N ASP A 268 31.78 -1.10 -22.41
CA ASP A 268 31.97 -0.34 -23.64
C ASP A 268 30.79 0.59 -23.92
N GLU A 269 29.55 0.11 -23.67
CA GLU A 269 28.34 0.91 -23.84
C GLU A 269 28.23 2.02 -22.82
N ILE A 270 28.61 1.78 -21.55
CA ILE A 270 28.65 2.82 -20.52
C ILE A 270 29.62 3.94 -20.90
N LYS A 271 30.79 3.58 -21.43
CA LYS A 271 31.76 4.57 -21.93
C LYS A 271 31.16 5.40 -23.07
N ALA A 272 30.54 4.76 -24.03
CA ALA A 272 29.88 5.44 -25.13
C ALA A 272 28.72 6.32 -24.67
N ALA A 273 27.95 5.86 -23.66
CA ALA A 273 26.88 6.63 -23.05
C ALA A 273 27.40 7.89 -22.33
N ARG A 274 28.51 7.79 -21.59
CA ARG A 274 29.16 8.96 -20.99
C ARG A 274 29.58 9.99 -22.04
N GLU A 275 30.22 9.53 -23.11
CA GLU A 275 30.62 10.40 -24.23
C GLU A 275 29.41 11.10 -24.87
N PHE A 276 28.33 10.36 -25.12
CA PHE A 276 27.09 10.90 -25.67
C PHE A 276 26.42 11.94 -24.75
N LEU A 277 26.40 11.66 -23.44
CA LEU A 277 25.81 12.53 -22.43
C LEU A 277 26.72 13.73 -22.08
N GLY A 278 27.96 13.77 -22.58
CA GLY A 278 28.95 14.78 -22.21
C GLY A 278 29.43 14.67 -20.76
N TRP A 279 29.36 13.49 -20.14
CA TRP A 279 29.72 13.25 -18.76
C TRP A 279 31.18 12.78 -18.63
N THR A 280 31.99 13.59 -17.97
CA THR A 280 33.44 13.34 -17.83
C THR A 280 33.84 12.68 -16.49
N GLY A 281 32.91 12.56 -15.53
CA GLY A 281 33.16 11.97 -14.21
C GLY A 281 33.34 10.44 -14.28
N GLU A 282 34.10 9.90 -13.36
CA GLU A 282 34.24 8.46 -13.14
C GLU A 282 32.94 7.83 -12.62
N ALA A 283 32.90 6.50 -12.50
CA ALA A 283 31.74 5.81 -11.94
C ALA A 283 31.43 6.29 -10.51
N PHE A 284 30.15 6.63 -10.27
CA PHE A 284 29.65 7.17 -8.99
C PHE A 284 30.22 8.55 -8.60
N GLU A 285 30.91 9.22 -9.49
CA GLU A 285 31.41 10.57 -9.24
C GLU A 285 30.42 11.60 -9.78
N ILE A 286 29.81 12.36 -8.86
CA ILE A 286 28.88 13.46 -9.18
C ILE A 286 29.54 14.79 -8.81
N PRO A 287 29.61 15.75 -9.75
CA PRO A 287 30.15 17.06 -9.49
C PRO A 287 29.45 17.80 -8.32
N ALA A 288 30.22 18.54 -7.53
CA ALA A 288 29.71 19.24 -6.35
C ALA A 288 28.62 20.29 -6.68
N ASP A 289 28.70 20.93 -7.83
CA ASP A 289 27.70 21.90 -8.28
C ASP A 289 26.39 21.24 -8.70
N ILE A 290 26.41 19.99 -9.18
CA ILE A 290 25.22 19.15 -9.42
C ILE A 290 24.57 18.78 -8.09
N TYR A 291 25.33 18.30 -7.10
CA TYR A 291 24.80 18.05 -5.75
C TYR A 291 24.16 19.31 -5.16
N ALA A 292 24.81 20.47 -5.28
CA ALA A 292 24.29 21.72 -4.75
C ALA A 292 22.95 22.15 -5.40
N GLN A 293 22.72 21.77 -6.66
CA GLN A 293 21.45 22.04 -7.35
C GLN A 293 20.36 21.03 -7.02
N TRP A 294 20.72 19.80 -6.63
CA TRP A 294 19.78 18.76 -6.23
C TRP A 294 19.40 18.80 -4.76
N ASP A 295 20.26 19.37 -3.88
CA ASP A 295 20.04 19.39 -2.43
C ASP A 295 18.71 20.05 -2.06
N GLY A 296 17.73 19.25 -1.68
CA GLY A 296 16.39 19.68 -1.28
C GLY A 296 16.23 20.04 0.19
N LYS A 297 17.28 19.88 1.02
CA LYS A 297 17.16 19.98 2.48
C LYS A 297 16.67 21.32 2.97
N GLU A 298 17.22 22.43 2.47
CA GLU A 298 16.81 23.77 2.91
C GLU A 298 15.42 24.14 2.40
N LYS A 299 15.10 23.80 1.12
CA LYS A 299 13.74 23.96 0.58
C LYS A 299 12.73 23.16 1.41
N GLY A 300 13.05 21.90 1.71
CA GLY A 300 12.18 21.02 2.50
C GLY A 300 11.91 21.54 3.91
N LYS A 301 12.95 21.98 4.63
CA LYS A 301 12.79 22.61 5.95
C LYS A 301 11.91 23.86 5.92
N GLN A 302 12.04 24.70 4.88
CA GLN A 302 11.21 25.90 4.73
C GLN A 302 9.74 25.55 4.45
N LEU A 303 9.49 24.53 3.61
CA LEU A 303 8.13 24.04 3.34
C LEU A 303 7.47 23.51 4.61
N GLU A 304 8.18 22.66 5.36
CA GLU A 304 7.67 22.12 6.62
C GLU A 304 7.46 23.22 7.67
N ALA A 305 8.40 24.15 7.84
CA ALA A 305 8.24 25.27 8.77
C ALA A 305 7.02 26.14 8.42
N SER A 306 6.77 26.39 7.13
CA SER A 306 5.56 27.10 6.69
C SER A 306 4.28 26.31 7.00
N TRP A 307 4.32 24.98 6.88
CA TRP A 307 3.22 24.13 7.29
C TRP A 307 3.02 24.13 8.82
N ASP A 308 4.10 24.08 9.60
CA ASP A 308 4.06 24.16 11.07
C ASP A 308 3.40 25.46 11.55
N GLU A 309 3.67 26.59 10.90
CA GLU A 309 3.02 27.88 11.19
C GLU A 309 1.51 27.81 10.91
N LYS A 310 1.10 27.24 9.75
CA LYS A 310 -0.32 27.01 9.43
C LYS A 310 -0.98 26.09 10.45
N PHE A 311 -0.30 25.00 10.83
CA PHE A 311 -0.81 24.05 11.80
C PHE A 311 -0.93 24.68 13.19
N ALA A 312 -0.01 25.54 13.61
CA ALA A 312 -0.10 26.26 14.89
C ALA A 312 -1.31 27.22 14.91
N ALA A 313 -1.58 27.92 13.82
CA ALA A 313 -2.77 28.75 13.69
C ALA A 313 -4.06 27.92 13.70
N TYR A 314 -4.07 26.80 13.00
CA TYR A 314 -5.17 25.83 13.02
C TYR A 314 -5.43 25.29 14.45
N ALA A 315 -4.37 24.89 15.17
CA ALA A 315 -4.47 24.38 16.53
C ALA A 315 -5.00 25.42 17.53
N ALA A 316 -4.69 26.70 17.33
CA ALA A 316 -5.24 27.78 18.11
C ALA A 316 -6.74 27.99 17.87
N ALA A 317 -7.18 27.86 16.60
CA ALA A 317 -8.57 28.03 16.20
C ALA A 317 -9.43 26.77 16.45
N HIS A 318 -8.86 25.57 16.32
CA HIS A 318 -9.55 24.27 16.36
C HIS A 318 -8.78 23.24 17.21
N PRO A 319 -8.60 23.45 18.52
CA PRO A 319 -7.70 22.65 19.36
C PRO A 319 -8.06 21.16 19.41
N GLU A 320 -9.36 20.82 19.44
CA GLU A 320 -9.82 19.42 19.48
C GLU A 320 -9.52 18.70 18.16
N LEU A 321 -9.76 19.36 17.02
CA LEU A 321 -9.45 18.79 15.71
C LEU A 321 -7.96 18.65 15.49
N ALA A 322 -7.16 19.60 15.98
CA ALA A 322 -5.70 19.52 15.88
C ALA A 322 -5.14 18.36 16.72
N ALA A 323 -5.67 18.15 17.91
CA ALA A 323 -5.31 17.00 18.75
C ALA A 323 -5.67 15.67 18.07
N GLU A 324 -6.88 15.60 17.51
CA GLU A 324 -7.37 14.41 16.81
C GLU A 324 -6.55 14.12 15.52
N PHE A 325 -6.22 15.16 14.76
CA PHE A 325 -5.35 15.03 13.58
C PHE A 325 -3.99 14.44 13.95
N LYS A 326 -3.33 14.99 14.99
CA LYS A 326 -2.05 14.45 15.48
C LYS A 326 -2.16 13.01 15.93
N ARG A 327 -3.17 12.67 16.72
CA ARG A 327 -3.41 11.31 17.19
C ARG A 327 -3.50 10.32 16.00
N ARG A 328 -4.32 10.66 15.02
CA ARG A 328 -4.57 9.79 13.88
C ARG A 328 -3.35 9.63 12.97
N THR A 329 -2.65 10.73 12.69
CA THR A 329 -1.44 10.68 11.84
C THR A 329 -0.25 10.03 12.53
N SER A 330 -0.24 9.97 13.88
CA SER A 330 0.70 9.17 14.67
C SER A 330 0.27 7.71 14.86
N SER A 331 -0.88 7.31 14.27
CA SER A 331 -1.45 5.95 14.41
C SER A 331 -1.74 5.55 15.86
N GLU A 332 -1.99 6.51 16.75
CA GLU A 332 -2.39 6.28 18.14
C GLU A 332 -3.88 6.02 18.24
N LEU A 333 -4.29 5.04 19.05
CA LEU A 333 -5.69 4.76 19.35
C LEU A 333 -6.22 5.76 20.37
N PRO A 334 -7.56 5.99 20.42
CA PRO A 334 -8.18 6.82 21.45
C PRO A 334 -7.81 6.37 22.86
N ALA A 335 -7.62 7.30 23.79
CA ALA A 335 -7.16 7.01 25.16
C ALA A 335 -8.09 6.04 25.93
N ASP A 336 -9.37 6.04 25.61
CA ASP A 336 -10.40 5.18 26.22
C ASP A 336 -10.64 3.86 25.45
N TRP A 337 -9.89 3.62 24.36
CA TRP A 337 -10.04 2.43 23.52
C TRP A 337 -9.93 1.12 24.31
N ALA A 338 -8.85 0.97 25.11
CA ALA A 338 -8.59 -0.26 25.85
C ALA A 338 -9.70 -0.59 26.84
N GLU A 339 -10.19 0.42 27.57
CA GLU A 339 -11.28 0.27 28.55
C GLU A 339 -12.60 -0.10 27.84
N LYS A 340 -12.99 0.68 26.83
CA LYS A 340 -14.29 0.51 26.15
C LYS A 340 -14.37 -0.78 25.34
N SER A 341 -13.28 -1.15 24.67
CA SER A 341 -13.24 -2.40 23.92
C SER A 341 -13.27 -3.63 24.82
N GLN A 342 -12.57 -3.58 25.96
CA GLN A 342 -12.62 -4.64 26.96
C GLN A 342 -14.00 -4.76 27.61
N ALA A 343 -14.65 -3.64 27.97
CA ALA A 343 -16.00 -3.64 28.54
C ALA A 343 -17.02 -4.28 27.57
N TYR A 344 -16.91 -4.04 26.26
CA TYR A 344 -17.77 -4.69 25.28
C TYR A 344 -17.56 -6.21 25.25
N ILE A 345 -16.30 -6.68 25.29
CA ILE A 345 -15.98 -8.11 25.32
C ILE A 345 -16.58 -8.78 26.58
N GLU A 346 -16.44 -8.15 27.74
CA GLU A 346 -17.02 -8.64 29.02
C GLU A 346 -18.55 -8.66 28.98
N GLN A 347 -19.17 -7.65 28.35
CA GLN A 347 -20.61 -7.64 28.11
C GLN A 347 -21.07 -8.83 27.26
N LEU A 348 -20.34 -9.19 26.21
CA LEU A 348 -20.65 -10.34 25.37
C LEU A 348 -20.50 -11.68 26.14
N ASP A 349 -19.45 -11.79 26.94
CA ASP A 349 -19.20 -12.99 27.73
C ASP A 349 -20.30 -13.21 28.77
N ALA A 350 -20.80 -12.13 29.39
CA ALA A 350 -21.89 -12.15 30.36
C ALA A 350 -23.29 -12.39 29.74
N ASN A 351 -23.44 -12.16 28.42
CA ASN A 351 -24.72 -12.28 27.72
C ASN A 351 -24.61 -13.26 26.52
N PRO A 352 -24.60 -14.56 26.76
CA PRO A 352 -24.43 -15.58 25.73
C PRO A 352 -25.46 -15.50 24.62
N ALA A 353 -24.99 -15.54 23.36
CA ALA A 353 -25.82 -15.62 22.17
C ALA A 353 -25.12 -16.44 21.08
N ASN A 354 -25.89 -16.95 20.11
CA ASN A 354 -25.41 -17.87 19.08
C ASN A 354 -25.56 -17.28 17.66
N PRO A 355 -25.07 -16.05 17.40
CA PRO A 355 -25.13 -15.49 16.06
C PRO A 355 -24.16 -16.21 15.11
N ALA A 356 -24.39 -16.06 13.81
CA ALA A 356 -23.34 -16.34 12.83
C ALA A 356 -22.15 -15.43 13.10
N SER A 357 -20.91 -15.94 12.99
CA SER A 357 -19.75 -15.10 13.35
C SER A 357 -19.60 -13.87 12.44
N ARG A 358 -20.08 -13.87 11.17
CA ARG A 358 -20.18 -12.65 10.34
C ARG A 358 -21.13 -11.62 10.96
N LYS A 359 -22.20 -12.06 11.67
CA LYS A 359 -23.10 -11.15 12.40
C LYS A 359 -22.44 -10.63 13.68
N ALA A 360 -21.71 -11.48 14.39
CA ALA A 360 -20.89 -11.07 15.52
C ALA A 360 -19.82 -10.05 15.11
N SER A 361 -19.24 -10.22 13.93
CA SER A 361 -18.34 -9.22 13.33
C SER A 361 -19.02 -7.87 13.10
N GLN A 362 -20.25 -7.86 12.54
CA GLN A 362 -21.02 -6.61 12.39
C GLN A 362 -21.35 -5.96 13.74
N ASP A 363 -21.66 -6.77 14.76
CA ASP A 363 -21.96 -6.27 16.09
C ASP A 363 -20.71 -5.65 16.73
N ALA A 364 -19.53 -6.23 16.50
CA ALA A 364 -18.25 -5.62 16.90
C ALA A 364 -18.00 -4.30 16.15
N LEU A 365 -18.27 -4.23 14.85
CA LEU A 365 -18.20 -2.98 14.09
C LEU A 365 -19.16 -1.90 14.62
N ASN A 366 -20.38 -2.29 15.03
CA ASN A 366 -21.34 -1.37 15.67
C ASN A 366 -20.87 -0.85 17.03
N ALA A 367 -20.09 -1.65 17.77
CA ALA A 367 -19.55 -1.27 19.08
C ALA A 367 -18.26 -0.45 18.96
N PHE A 368 -17.35 -0.86 18.09
CA PHE A 368 -16.02 -0.25 17.97
C PHE A 368 -15.98 0.94 17.01
N GLY A 369 -16.78 0.91 15.92
CA GLY A 369 -16.82 1.98 14.94
C GLY A 369 -17.06 3.37 15.51
N PRO A 370 -18.01 3.56 16.44
CA PRO A 370 -18.21 4.86 17.08
C PRO A 370 -17.03 5.35 17.93
N LEU A 371 -16.12 4.47 18.33
CA LEU A 371 -14.92 4.80 19.10
C LEU A 371 -13.75 5.24 18.21
N LEU A 372 -13.80 4.92 16.91
CA LEU A 372 -12.69 5.03 15.95
C LEU A 372 -13.10 5.87 14.73
N PRO A 373 -13.04 7.20 14.81
CA PRO A 373 -13.36 8.07 13.66
C PRO A 373 -12.43 7.86 12.47
N GLU A 374 -11.26 7.26 12.67
CA GLU A 374 -10.30 6.84 11.63
C GLU A 374 -10.65 5.52 10.93
N PHE A 375 -11.72 4.85 11.33
CA PHE A 375 -12.08 3.55 10.76
C PHE A 375 -12.63 3.73 9.33
N MET A 376 -11.94 3.17 8.34
CA MET A 376 -12.30 3.27 6.92
C MET A 376 -12.66 1.89 6.39
N GLY A 377 -13.95 1.61 6.27
CA GLY A 377 -14.47 0.31 5.85
C GLY A 377 -14.70 0.17 4.36
N GLY A 378 -14.94 -1.07 3.90
CA GLY A 378 -15.36 -1.34 2.54
C GLY A 378 -15.67 -2.80 2.27
N SER A 379 -16.18 -3.07 1.08
CA SER A 379 -16.42 -4.42 0.58
C SER A 379 -16.37 -4.45 -0.94
N ALA A 380 -15.93 -5.59 -1.49
CA ALA A 380 -15.94 -5.85 -2.91
C ALA A 380 -17.34 -6.29 -3.37
N ASP A 381 -18.29 -5.35 -3.36
CA ASP A 381 -19.70 -5.51 -3.75
C ASP A 381 -20.50 -6.55 -2.95
N LEU A 382 -20.02 -6.91 -1.74
CA LEU A 382 -20.63 -7.93 -0.89
C LEU A 382 -21.02 -7.39 0.51
N ALA A 383 -21.19 -6.07 0.65
CA ALA A 383 -21.42 -5.42 1.93
C ALA A 383 -22.58 -6.03 2.74
N GLY A 384 -23.69 -6.34 2.08
CA GLY A 384 -24.85 -6.99 2.68
C GLY A 384 -24.63 -8.45 3.08
N SER A 385 -23.80 -9.18 2.32
CA SER A 385 -23.47 -10.58 2.60
C SER A 385 -22.37 -10.72 3.63
N ASN A 386 -21.35 -9.86 3.57
CA ASN A 386 -20.23 -9.83 4.52
C ASN A 386 -20.62 -9.18 5.85
N LEU A 387 -21.75 -8.43 5.89
CA LEU A 387 -22.21 -7.66 7.06
C LEU A 387 -21.16 -6.66 7.55
N THR A 388 -20.58 -5.89 6.63
CA THR A 388 -19.53 -4.90 6.91
C THR A 388 -20.01 -3.47 7.01
N ILE A 389 -21.26 -3.21 6.62
CA ILE A 389 -21.96 -1.94 6.91
C ILE A 389 -22.44 -1.98 8.35
N TRP A 390 -22.06 -0.99 9.13
CA TRP A 390 -22.49 -0.77 10.50
C TRP A 390 -23.29 0.54 10.61
N LYS A 391 -23.95 0.79 11.76
CA LYS A 391 -24.91 1.91 11.92
C LYS A 391 -24.33 3.30 11.63
N GLY A 392 -23.02 3.49 11.81
CA GLY A 392 -22.34 4.75 11.51
C GLY A 392 -21.65 4.79 10.15
N SER A 393 -21.82 3.77 9.30
CA SER A 393 -21.24 3.78 7.96
C SER A 393 -21.84 4.87 7.09
N LYS A 394 -20.98 5.71 6.52
CA LYS A 394 -21.31 6.75 5.54
C LYS A 394 -20.43 6.56 4.30
N GLY A 395 -21.06 6.43 3.13
CA GLY A 395 -20.34 6.24 1.88
C GLY A 395 -19.41 7.43 1.57
N LEU A 396 -18.15 7.14 1.22
CA LEU A 396 -17.23 8.11 0.63
C LEU A 396 -17.56 8.22 -0.85
N THR A 397 -17.80 9.43 -1.33
CA THR A 397 -18.18 9.71 -2.72
C THR A 397 -17.30 10.81 -3.31
N ARG A 398 -17.49 11.07 -4.62
CA ARG A 398 -16.83 12.18 -5.30
C ARG A 398 -17.12 13.53 -4.63
N ASP A 399 -18.39 13.75 -4.29
CA ASP A 399 -18.91 15.03 -3.80
C ASP A 399 -18.85 15.15 -2.27
N ASP A 400 -18.73 14.03 -1.57
CA ASP A 400 -18.60 13.98 -0.12
C ASP A 400 -17.56 12.94 0.30
N ALA A 401 -16.35 13.40 0.53
CA ALA A 401 -15.23 12.58 0.98
C ALA A 401 -15.12 12.45 2.51
N SER A 402 -16.06 13.03 3.28
CA SER A 402 -16.08 12.89 4.74
C SER A 402 -16.58 11.53 5.23
N GLY A 403 -16.99 10.66 4.31
CA GLY A 403 -17.44 9.30 4.60
C GLY A 403 -16.34 8.39 5.12
N ASN A 404 -16.76 7.27 5.72
CA ASN A 404 -15.90 6.25 6.32
C ASN A 404 -16.11 4.86 5.72
N TYR A 405 -16.77 4.77 4.58
CA TYR A 405 -17.04 3.51 3.89
C TYR A 405 -16.87 3.66 2.38
N ILE A 406 -16.03 2.81 1.79
CA ILE A 406 -15.73 2.78 0.35
C ILE A 406 -16.49 1.64 -0.30
N TYR A 407 -17.33 1.94 -1.29
CA TYR A 407 -17.96 0.97 -2.17
C TYR A 407 -16.98 0.61 -3.29
N TYR A 408 -16.19 -0.44 -3.08
CA TYR A 408 -15.15 -0.83 -4.04
C TYR A 408 -15.71 -1.42 -5.34
N GLY A 409 -16.95 -1.92 -5.34
CA GLY A 409 -17.47 -2.75 -6.42
C GLY A 409 -16.75 -4.10 -6.50
N VAL A 410 -16.94 -4.86 -7.56
CA VAL A 410 -16.29 -6.18 -7.74
C VAL A 410 -14.82 -5.99 -8.11
N ARG A 411 -13.98 -5.68 -7.12
CA ARG A 411 -12.55 -5.33 -7.26
C ARG A 411 -11.75 -5.82 -6.05
N GLU A 412 -11.68 -7.12 -5.83
CA GLU A 412 -11.02 -7.70 -4.65
C GLU A 412 -9.53 -7.35 -4.60
N PHE A 413 -8.84 -7.40 -5.74
CA PHE A 413 -7.42 -7.09 -5.82
C PHE A 413 -7.18 -5.59 -5.65
N GLY A 414 -7.92 -4.76 -6.37
CA GLY A 414 -7.87 -3.30 -6.25
C GLY A 414 -8.19 -2.84 -4.83
N MET A 415 -9.28 -3.36 -4.21
CA MET A 415 -9.64 -3.08 -2.83
C MET A 415 -8.47 -3.33 -1.88
N SER A 416 -7.89 -4.53 -1.95
CA SER A 416 -6.85 -4.94 -1.02
C SER A 416 -5.58 -4.09 -1.16
N ALA A 417 -5.18 -3.73 -2.37
CA ALA A 417 -4.01 -2.87 -2.59
C ALA A 417 -4.32 -1.38 -2.31
N ILE A 418 -5.54 -0.89 -2.57
CA ILE A 418 -5.97 0.46 -2.16
C ILE A 418 -5.91 0.58 -0.63
N MET A 419 -6.39 -0.42 0.11
CA MET A 419 -6.28 -0.46 1.57
C MET A 419 -4.83 -0.36 2.04
N ASN A 420 -3.89 -1.05 1.36
CA ASN A 420 -2.47 -0.92 1.68
C ASN A 420 -1.98 0.53 1.49
N GLY A 421 -2.41 1.21 0.43
CA GLY A 421 -2.11 2.61 0.21
C GLY A 421 -2.68 3.54 1.28
N ILE A 422 -3.94 3.31 1.70
CA ILE A 422 -4.58 4.08 2.80
C ILE A 422 -3.82 3.89 4.11
N ALA A 423 -3.43 2.66 4.45
CA ALA A 423 -2.70 2.38 5.67
C ALA A 423 -1.27 2.97 5.66
N LEU A 424 -0.56 2.91 4.52
CA LEU A 424 0.76 3.53 4.33
C LEU A 424 0.72 5.05 4.45
N HIS A 425 -0.36 5.67 3.98
CA HIS A 425 -0.57 7.11 4.13
C HIS A 425 -0.69 7.54 5.59
N LYS A 426 -1.19 6.66 6.45
CA LYS A 426 -1.59 6.93 7.85
C LYS A 426 -2.86 7.79 7.95
N GLY A 427 -3.37 7.94 9.17
CA GLY A 427 -4.59 8.71 9.46
C GLY A 427 -5.87 7.90 9.41
N PHE A 428 -5.84 6.67 8.88
CA PHE A 428 -6.97 5.74 8.82
C PHE A 428 -6.57 4.31 9.18
N ILE A 429 -7.53 3.54 9.70
CA ILE A 429 -7.45 2.09 9.89
C ILE A 429 -8.36 1.46 8.83
N PRO A 430 -7.82 0.97 7.70
CA PRO A 430 -8.64 0.41 6.64
C PRO A 430 -9.05 -1.03 6.94
N TYR A 431 -10.31 -1.37 6.65
CA TYR A 431 -10.77 -2.74 6.55
C TYR A 431 -11.57 -2.96 5.27
N GLY A 432 -11.41 -4.13 4.66
CA GLY A 432 -12.13 -4.48 3.44
C GLY A 432 -12.52 -5.94 3.40
N ALA A 433 -13.67 -6.22 2.81
CA ALA A 433 -14.29 -7.52 2.87
C ALA A 433 -14.64 -8.12 1.51
N THR A 434 -14.54 -9.44 1.46
CA THR A 434 -15.06 -10.28 0.40
C THR A 434 -15.37 -11.68 0.96
N PHE A 435 -15.85 -12.61 0.13
CA PHE A 435 -15.89 -14.02 0.51
C PHE A 435 -14.48 -14.61 0.59
N LEU A 436 -14.27 -15.58 1.48
CA LEU A 436 -12.95 -16.18 1.64
C LEU A 436 -12.40 -16.79 0.35
N MET A 437 -13.26 -17.39 -0.49
CA MET A 437 -12.85 -17.91 -1.79
C MET A 437 -12.21 -16.83 -2.66
N PHE A 438 -12.73 -15.60 -2.62
CA PHE A 438 -12.27 -14.50 -3.48
C PHE A 438 -11.02 -13.78 -2.97
N MET A 439 -10.48 -14.18 -1.80
CA MET A 439 -9.12 -13.82 -1.40
C MET A 439 -8.10 -14.21 -2.47
N GLU A 440 -8.38 -15.27 -3.25
CA GLU A 440 -7.48 -15.72 -4.32
C GLU A 440 -7.24 -14.64 -5.39
N TYR A 441 -8.25 -13.81 -5.72
CA TYR A 441 -8.07 -12.65 -6.59
C TYR A 441 -7.13 -11.61 -5.96
N ALA A 442 -7.19 -11.42 -4.65
CA ALA A 442 -6.45 -10.40 -3.91
C ALA A 442 -5.11 -10.89 -3.34
N ARG A 443 -4.78 -12.16 -3.51
CA ARG A 443 -3.67 -12.85 -2.83
C ARG A 443 -2.36 -12.08 -2.85
N ASN A 444 -2.00 -11.49 -3.98
CA ASN A 444 -0.73 -10.76 -4.09
C ASN A 444 -0.74 -9.46 -3.27
N ALA A 445 -1.85 -8.71 -3.23
CA ALA A 445 -1.97 -7.51 -2.39
C ALA A 445 -1.91 -7.83 -0.90
N VAL A 446 -2.53 -8.94 -0.47
CA VAL A 446 -2.44 -9.44 0.92
C VAL A 446 -1.01 -9.82 1.28
N ARG A 447 -0.30 -10.49 0.34
CA ARG A 447 1.13 -10.80 0.51
C ARG A 447 1.98 -9.54 0.61
N MET A 448 1.68 -8.52 -0.21
CA MET A 448 2.40 -7.24 -0.16
C MET A 448 2.14 -6.48 1.14
N ALA A 449 0.92 -6.50 1.67
CA ALA A 449 0.64 -5.97 3.01
C ALA A 449 1.52 -6.63 4.08
N ALA A 450 1.65 -7.95 4.03
CA ALA A 450 2.47 -8.71 4.97
C ALA A 450 3.97 -8.41 4.83
N LEU A 451 4.46 -8.26 3.60
CA LEU A 451 5.85 -7.91 3.30
C LEU A 451 6.19 -6.51 3.81
N MET A 452 5.33 -5.53 3.58
CA MET A 452 5.47 -4.14 4.03
C MET A 452 5.14 -3.95 5.51
N LYS A 453 4.60 -4.97 6.19
CA LYS A 453 4.12 -4.89 7.58
C LYS A 453 3.01 -3.86 7.78
N VAL A 454 2.12 -3.72 6.81
CA VAL A 454 1.05 -2.70 6.81
C VAL A 454 -0.17 -3.22 7.59
N PRO A 455 -0.77 -2.43 8.50
CA PRO A 455 -1.89 -2.87 9.36
C PRO A 455 -3.25 -2.86 8.64
N SER A 456 -3.33 -3.43 7.43
CA SER A 456 -4.60 -3.62 6.73
C SER A 456 -5.41 -4.77 7.34
N ILE A 457 -6.73 -4.57 7.52
CA ILE A 457 -7.63 -5.58 8.07
C ILE A 457 -8.45 -6.20 6.94
N PHE A 458 -8.20 -7.48 6.65
CA PHE A 458 -8.92 -8.22 5.63
C PHE A 458 -10.04 -9.06 6.25
N VAL A 459 -11.28 -8.80 5.88
CA VAL A 459 -12.46 -9.49 6.40
C VAL A 459 -12.97 -10.49 5.37
N TYR A 460 -12.94 -11.77 5.74
CA TYR A 460 -13.38 -12.86 4.87
C TYR A 460 -14.56 -13.58 5.49
N THR A 461 -15.66 -13.72 4.74
CA THR A 461 -16.84 -14.48 5.19
C THR A 461 -17.08 -15.68 4.30
N HIS A 462 -18.09 -16.51 4.67
CA HIS A 462 -18.42 -17.72 3.90
C HIS A 462 -17.23 -18.68 3.86
N ASP A 463 -16.74 -19.06 5.02
CA ASP A 463 -15.43 -19.64 5.30
C ASP A 463 -15.25 -21.11 4.95
N SER A 464 -16.32 -21.82 4.55
CA SER A 464 -16.29 -23.29 4.39
C SER A 464 -17.45 -23.81 3.53
N ILE A 465 -17.50 -25.13 3.35
CA ILE A 465 -18.64 -25.81 2.72
C ILE A 465 -19.97 -25.53 3.44
N GLY A 466 -19.94 -25.08 4.69
CA GLY A 466 -21.11 -24.69 5.47
C GLY A 466 -21.84 -23.46 4.99
N LEU A 467 -21.33 -22.74 3.97
CA LEU A 467 -22.10 -21.68 3.34
C LEU A 467 -23.33 -22.19 2.57
N GLY A 468 -23.26 -23.45 2.08
CA GLY A 468 -24.40 -24.18 1.53
C GLY A 468 -24.55 -24.05 0.01
N GLU A 469 -25.63 -23.49 -0.43
CA GLU A 469 -26.22 -23.56 -1.76
C GLU A 469 -25.40 -22.95 -2.91
N ASP A 470 -24.43 -22.08 -2.65
CA ASP A 470 -23.62 -21.43 -3.69
C ASP A 470 -22.65 -22.40 -4.41
N GLY A 471 -22.39 -23.55 -3.80
CA GLY A 471 -21.62 -24.65 -4.40
C GLY A 471 -20.10 -24.45 -4.43
N PRO A 472 -19.36 -25.32 -5.17
CA PRO A 472 -17.91 -25.43 -5.08
C PRO A 472 -17.14 -24.17 -5.47
N THR A 473 -17.70 -23.32 -6.32
CA THR A 473 -17.05 -22.07 -6.73
C THR A 473 -16.94 -21.05 -5.60
N HIS A 474 -17.70 -21.22 -4.52
CA HIS A 474 -17.78 -20.32 -3.38
C HIS A 474 -17.36 -20.98 -2.05
N GLN A 475 -17.15 -22.30 -2.05
CA GLN A 475 -16.85 -23.11 -0.86
C GLN A 475 -15.33 -23.26 -0.68
N PRO A 476 -14.68 -22.50 0.23
CA PRO A 476 -13.25 -22.58 0.46
C PRO A 476 -12.83 -23.94 1.04
N VAL A 477 -11.68 -24.44 0.58
CA VAL A 477 -11.03 -25.66 1.08
C VAL A 477 -9.58 -25.37 1.46
N GLU A 478 -8.77 -24.91 0.51
CA GLU A 478 -7.33 -24.66 0.66
C GLU A 478 -6.97 -23.25 1.11
N GLN A 479 -7.89 -22.30 1.09
CA GLN A 479 -7.62 -20.87 1.30
C GLN A 479 -7.00 -20.60 2.67
N ILE A 480 -7.52 -21.19 3.74
CA ILE A 480 -6.96 -21.00 5.09
C ILE A 480 -5.53 -21.54 5.17
N ALA A 481 -5.27 -22.70 4.56
CA ALA A 481 -3.92 -23.26 4.54
C ALA A 481 -2.95 -22.34 3.77
N SER A 482 -3.38 -21.83 2.61
CA SER A 482 -2.57 -20.93 1.80
C SER A 482 -2.30 -19.57 2.49
N MET A 483 -3.28 -19.04 3.22
CA MET A 483 -3.09 -17.81 4.02
C MET A 483 -2.09 -18.02 5.17
N ARG A 484 -2.13 -19.20 5.81
CA ARG A 484 -1.17 -19.56 6.87
C ARG A 484 0.26 -19.70 6.38
N LEU A 485 0.48 -19.96 5.10
CA LEU A 485 1.82 -19.98 4.49
C LEU A 485 2.37 -18.59 4.20
N THR A 486 1.55 -17.54 4.28
CA THR A 486 2.00 -16.16 4.05
C THR A 486 2.70 -15.63 5.32
N PRO A 487 4.02 -15.36 5.29
CA PRO A 487 4.73 -14.85 6.45
C PRO A 487 4.14 -13.50 6.89
N ASN A 488 4.10 -13.26 8.21
CA ASN A 488 3.61 -12.05 8.83
C ASN A 488 2.10 -11.75 8.63
N LEU A 489 1.32 -12.62 8.00
CA LEU A 489 -0.14 -12.52 7.99
C LEU A 489 -0.70 -13.22 9.23
N VAL A 490 -1.39 -12.48 10.10
CA VAL A 490 -2.13 -13.07 11.24
C VAL A 490 -3.53 -13.42 10.79
N ASN A 491 -3.96 -14.65 11.08
CA ASN A 491 -5.26 -15.16 10.67
C ASN A 491 -6.10 -15.49 11.90
N TRP A 492 -7.25 -14.83 12.07
CA TRP A 492 -8.24 -15.11 13.11
C TRP A 492 -9.43 -15.87 12.53
N ARG A 493 -9.81 -16.96 13.14
CA ARG A 493 -11.04 -17.72 12.83
C ARG A 493 -11.82 -17.97 14.12
N PRO A 494 -12.59 -16.97 14.58
CA PRO A 494 -13.29 -17.02 15.85
C PRO A 494 -14.36 -18.09 15.89
N CYS A 495 -14.56 -18.74 17.07
CA CYS A 495 -15.57 -19.77 17.26
C CYS A 495 -16.91 -19.23 17.78
N ASP A 496 -16.98 -17.98 18.24
CA ASP A 496 -18.19 -17.35 18.76
C ASP A 496 -18.11 -15.81 18.76
N GLN A 497 -19.13 -15.15 19.31
CA GLN A 497 -19.19 -13.67 19.35
C GLN A 497 -18.09 -13.05 20.20
N VAL A 498 -17.68 -13.69 21.30
CA VAL A 498 -16.63 -13.19 22.19
C VAL A 498 -15.28 -13.19 21.49
N GLU A 499 -14.91 -14.32 20.87
CA GLU A 499 -13.68 -14.39 20.09
C GLU A 499 -13.72 -13.46 18.86
N SER A 500 -14.91 -13.25 18.26
CA SER A 500 -15.06 -12.31 17.13
C SER A 500 -14.75 -10.88 17.55
N ALA A 501 -15.20 -10.45 18.73
CA ALA A 501 -14.87 -9.13 19.27
C ALA A 501 -13.39 -9.00 19.61
N ILE A 502 -12.80 -10.02 20.24
CA ILE A 502 -11.36 -10.06 20.56
C ILE A 502 -10.51 -10.02 19.27
N ALA A 503 -10.92 -10.75 18.25
CA ALA A 503 -10.22 -10.77 16.95
C ALA A 503 -10.22 -9.37 16.29
N TRP A 504 -11.34 -8.65 16.34
CA TRP A 504 -11.40 -7.26 15.91
C TRP A 504 -10.54 -6.34 16.76
N GLN A 505 -10.58 -6.46 18.10
CA GLN A 505 -9.72 -5.69 19.00
C GLN A 505 -8.24 -5.90 18.63
N GLN A 506 -7.81 -7.14 18.48
CA GLN A 506 -6.42 -7.48 18.15
C GLN A 506 -6.02 -7.04 16.74
N ALA A 507 -6.93 -7.04 15.77
CA ALA A 507 -6.70 -6.54 14.43
C ALA A 507 -6.49 -5.01 14.43
N ILE A 508 -7.29 -4.28 15.20
CA ILE A 508 -7.20 -2.82 15.34
C ILE A 508 -5.92 -2.40 16.08
N GLU A 509 -5.54 -3.15 17.12
CA GLU A 509 -4.34 -2.87 17.93
C GLU A 509 -3.03 -3.22 17.21
N ARG A 510 -3.08 -4.05 16.17
CA ARG A 510 -1.88 -4.52 15.48
C ARG A 510 -1.33 -3.48 14.50
N GLN A 511 -0.07 -3.06 14.70
CA GLN A 511 0.62 -2.06 13.87
C GLN A 511 1.76 -2.65 13.03
N ASP A 512 2.14 -3.92 13.24
CA ASP A 512 3.33 -4.55 12.63
C ASP A 512 3.02 -5.50 11.47
N GLY A 513 1.79 -5.44 10.94
CA GLY A 513 1.39 -6.26 9.79
C GLY A 513 -0.12 -6.46 9.66
N PRO A 514 -0.55 -7.06 8.54
CA PRO A 514 -1.96 -7.24 8.24
C PRO A 514 -2.58 -8.36 9.08
N THR A 515 -3.88 -8.21 9.31
CA THR A 515 -4.69 -9.22 9.97
C THR A 515 -5.84 -9.64 9.07
N SER A 516 -6.07 -10.95 8.92
CA SER A 516 -7.28 -11.48 8.31
C SER A 516 -8.24 -12.01 9.37
N LEU A 517 -9.51 -11.65 9.23
CA LEU A 517 -10.62 -12.07 10.08
C LEU A 517 -11.55 -12.98 9.26
N ILE A 518 -11.68 -14.22 9.67
CA ILE A 518 -12.39 -15.27 8.91
C ILE A 518 -13.66 -15.65 9.65
N PHE A 519 -14.81 -15.43 9.02
CA PHE A 519 -16.12 -15.60 9.64
C PHE A 519 -17.00 -16.57 8.85
N THR A 520 -17.87 -17.28 9.57
CA THR A 520 -18.86 -18.18 8.98
C THR A 520 -20.23 -17.53 8.81
N ARG A 521 -21.01 -18.08 7.89
CA ARG A 521 -22.44 -17.82 7.72
C ARG A 521 -23.30 -18.54 8.76
N GLN A 522 -22.76 -19.58 9.38
CA GLN A 522 -23.49 -20.43 10.35
C GLN A 522 -23.53 -19.78 11.75
N GLY A 523 -24.63 -20.01 12.47
CA GLY A 523 -24.73 -19.70 13.88
C GLY A 523 -23.75 -20.57 14.69
N LEU A 524 -23.05 -19.96 15.64
CA LEU A 524 -22.07 -20.62 16.51
C LEU A 524 -22.47 -20.48 17.97
N GLU A 525 -22.45 -21.62 18.68
CA GLU A 525 -22.73 -21.65 20.10
C GLU A 525 -21.63 -20.97 20.90
N GLN A 526 -21.99 -20.02 21.76
CA GLN A 526 -21.03 -19.36 22.63
C GLN A 526 -20.45 -20.33 23.64
N GLN A 527 -19.14 -20.32 23.76
CA GLN A 527 -18.41 -21.16 24.69
C GLN A 527 -18.26 -20.47 26.05
N THR A 528 -18.40 -21.24 27.13
CA THR A 528 -18.13 -20.75 28.48
C THR A 528 -16.63 -20.69 28.73
N ARG A 529 -16.14 -19.57 29.25
CA ARG A 529 -14.72 -19.33 29.56
C ARG A 529 -14.50 -18.89 30.98
N SER A 530 -13.40 -19.29 31.58
CA SER A 530 -12.89 -18.64 32.78
C SER A 530 -12.24 -17.30 32.42
N ALA A 531 -12.08 -16.41 33.41
CA ALA A 531 -11.38 -15.14 33.17
C ALA A 531 -9.96 -15.31 32.60
N GLN A 532 -9.26 -16.38 33.01
CA GLN A 532 -7.95 -16.71 32.44
C GLN A 532 -8.04 -17.14 30.96
N GLN A 533 -9.02 -17.96 30.60
CA GLN A 533 -9.24 -18.40 29.22
C GLN A 533 -9.64 -17.20 28.34
N LEU A 534 -10.48 -16.29 28.84
CA LEU A 534 -10.83 -15.07 28.13
C LEU A 534 -9.58 -14.20 27.82
N SER A 535 -8.68 -14.07 28.79
CA SER A 535 -7.38 -13.41 28.57
C SER A 535 -6.49 -14.18 27.58
N ASP A 536 -6.52 -15.50 27.62
CA ASP A 536 -5.67 -16.37 26.80
C ASP A 536 -6.08 -16.39 25.32
N VAL A 537 -7.32 -16.05 24.97
CA VAL A 537 -7.75 -15.86 23.57
C VAL A 537 -6.77 -14.96 22.80
N LYS A 538 -6.34 -13.86 23.42
CA LYS A 538 -5.39 -12.88 22.81
C LYS A 538 -4.02 -13.48 22.46
N LYS A 539 -3.67 -14.65 23.04
CA LYS A 539 -2.43 -15.36 22.74
C LYS A 539 -2.47 -16.13 21.41
N GLY A 540 -3.65 -16.19 20.77
CA GLY A 540 -3.85 -16.82 19.47
C GLY A 540 -4.18 -18.31 19.53
N GLY A 541 -4.22 -18.91 20.71
CA GLY A 541 -4.64 -20.29 20.94
C GLY A 541 -4.62 -20.60 22.43
N TYR A 542 -5.64 -21.30 22.91
CA TYR A 542 -5.79 -21.66 24.32
C TYR A 542 -6.56 -22.97 24.48
N VAL A 543 -6.47 -23.58 25.66
CA VAL A 543 -7.25 -24.77 25.98
C VAL A 543 -8.62 -24.34 26.50
N LEU A 544 -9.67 -24.59 25.73
CA LEU A 544 -11.05 -24.28 26.11
C LEU A 544 -11.64 -25.36 27.03
N SER A 545 -11.44 -26.65 26.71
CA SER A 545 -11.86 -27.80 27.53
C SER A 545 -10.90 -28.97 27.37
N CYS A 546 -10.79 -29.79 28.40
CA CYS A 546 -10.03 -31.04 28.38
C CYS A 546 -10.71 -32.12 29.20
N ASP A 547 -10.54 -33.40 28.82
CA ASP A 547 -10.96 -34.55 29.61
C ASP A 547 -9.83 -34.87 30.61
N GLY A 548 -10.01 -34.51 31.89
CA GLY A 548 -9.04 -34.71 32.98
C GLY A 548 -8.15 -33.51 33.25
N GLU A 549 -7.12 -33.68 34.09
CA GLU A 549 -6.14 -32.62 34.35
C GLU A 549 -5.40 -32.23 33.07
N PRO A 550 -5.14 -30.93 32.83
CA PRO A 550 -4.55 -30.43 31.59
C PRO A 550 -3.04 -30.71 31.51
N GLU A 551 -2.65 -31.96 31.63
CA GLU A 551 -1.30 -32.37 31.21
C GLU A 551 -1.27 -32.41 29.69
N LEU A 552 -0.52 -31.55 29.04
CA LEU A 552 -0.28 -31.50 27.58
C LEU A 552 0.11 -32.89 27.00
N SER A 553 0.52 -33.84 27.85
CA SER A 553 0.86 -35.20 27.49
C SER A 553 -0.32 -36.19 27.39
N LYS A 554 -1.47 -35.86 27.98
CA LYS A 554 -2.61 -36.80 28.11
C LYS A 554 -3.90 -36.34 27.42
N VAL A 555 -3.85 -35.22 26.70
CA VAL A 555 -5.07 -34.60 26.18
C VAL A 555 -5.66 -35.38 25.03
N LYS A 556 -6.88 -35.86 25.21
CA LYS A 556 -7.64 -36.62 24.22
C LYS A 556 -8.52 -35.74 23.30
N LYS A 557 -8.82 -34.52 23.68
CA LYS A 557 -9.70 -33.63 22.91
C LYS A 557 -9.39 -32.17 23.20
N TYR A 558 -9.01 -31.42 22.18
CA TYR A 558 -8.83 -29.98 22.26
C TYR A 558 -9.81 -29.28 21.34
N VAL A 559 -10.45 -28.21 21.81
CA VAL A 559 -10.93 -27.16 20.95
C VAL A 559 -9.87 -26.06 21.04
N LEU A 560 -9.08 -25.95 19.99
CA LEU A 560 -8.12 -24.88 19.83
C LEU A 560 -8.75 -23.85 18.90
N SER A 561 -9.03 -22.69 19.43
CA SER A 561 -9.16 -21.51 18.60
C SER A 561 -7.75 -21.13 18.13
N LEU A 562 -7.45 -21.33 16.87
CA LEU A 562 -6.12 -21.10 16.33
C LEU A 562 -6.05 -19.75 15.66
N CYS A 563 -5.50 -18.79 16.38
CA CYS A 563 -4.85 -17.65 15.78
C CYS A 563 -3.38 -17.95 15.57
N HIS A 564 -2.87 -17.56 14.43
CA HIS A 564 -1.50 -17.91 14.05
C HIS A 564 -0.51 -16.83 14.46
N ARG A 565 0.43 -17.21 15.33
CA ARG A 565 1.82 -16.73 15.25
C ARG A 565 2.63 -17.77 14.44
N PRO A 566 3.74 -17.35 13.76
CA PRO A 566 4.37 -18.18 12.75
C PRO A 566 4.85 -19.54 13.25
N MET A 567 4.92 -20.50 12.33
CA MET A 567 5.27 -21.92 12.42
C MET A 567 6.48 -22.30 13.31
N TYR A 568 7.22 -21.36 13.87
CA TYR A 568 8.42 -21.62 14.69
C TYR A 568 8.14 -22.39 15.99
N LEU A 569 6.92 -22.36 16.49
CA LEU A 569 6.53 -23.10 17.71
C LEU A 569 6.05 -24.53 17.45
N MET A 570 5.59 -24.86 16.23
CA MET A 570 5.11 -26.21 15.91
C MET A 570 6.25 -27.22 15.66
N HIS A 571 7.46 -26.78 15.35
CA HIS A 571 8.60 -27.67 15.14
C HIS A 571 9.16 -28.31 16.42
N LYS A 572 8.76 -27.83 17.59
CA LYS A 572 9.20 -28.42 18.88
C LYS A 572 8.18 -29.37 19.51
N MET A 573 7.04 -29.65 18.87
CA MET A 573 6.09 -30.65 19.36
C MET A 573 6.37 -32.00 18.73
N PRO A 574 6.47 -33.10 19.52
CA PRO A 574 6.62 -34.45 19.00
C PRO A 574 5.46 -34.81 18.06
N LEU A 575 5.76 -35.49 16.95
CA LEU A 575 4.81 -35.89 15.90
C LEU A 575 3.61 -36.73 16.41
N THR A 576 3.66 -37.24 17.65
CA THR A 576 2.59 -38.00 18.33
C THR A 576 1.47 -37.10 18.89
N LYS A 577 1.58 -35.76 18.80
CA LYS A 577 0.63 -34.80 19.37
C LYS A 577 0.00 -33.91 18.30
N LYS A 578 -0.53 -34.53 17.23
CA LYS A 578 -1.32 -33.81 16.24
C LYS A 578 -2.67 -33.42 16.84
N ALA A 579 -2.89 -32.10 16.98
CA ALA A 579 -4.22 -31.56 17.23
C ALA A 579 -5.12 -31.92 16.02
N TYR A 580 -6.15 -32.71 16.26
CA TYR A 580 -7.16 -32.97 15.24
C TYR A 580 -8.13 -31.78 15.21
N TYR A 581 -8.18 -31.08 14.10
CA TYR A 581 -9.32 -30.26 13.75
C TYR A 581 -10.56 -31.14 13.66
N ARG A 582 -11.52 -31.00 14.54
CA ARG A 582 -12.89 -31.35 14.24
C ARG A 582 -13.61 -30.09 13.81
N GLN A 583 -13.65 -29.85 12.49
CA GLN A 583 -14.88 -29.30 11.97
C GLN A 583 -15.96 -30.38 12.23
N PRO A 584 -17.16 -30.00 12.67
CA PRO A 584 -18.26 -30.94 12.57
C PRO A 584 -18.50 -31.21 11.08
N PHE A 585 -17.97 -32.32 10.57
CA PHE A 585 -18.45 -32.87 9.32
C PHE A 585 -19.85 -33.40 9.61
N HIS A 586 -20.86 -32.67 9.28
CA HIS A 586 -22.14 -33.25 8.96
C HIS A 586 -22.08 -33.62 7.48
N ALA A 587 -21.76 -34.87 7.24
CA ALA A 587 -22.06 -35.51 5.98
C ALA A 587 -23.59 -35.54 5.84
N ALA A 588 -24.09 -34.93 4.74
CA ALA A 588 -25.39 -35.25 4.18
C ALA A 588 -25.22 -36.46 3.26
#